data_94e377f0e6b34e7ae4a25ecf46da5121
#
_entry.id   94e377f0e6b34e7ae4a25ecf46da5121
#
_cell.length_a   1.000
_cell.length_b   1.000
_cell.length_c   1.000
_cell.angle_alpha   90.00
_cell.angle_beta   90.00
_cell.angle_gamma   90.00
#
_symmetry.space_group_name_H-M   'P 1'
#
loop_
_entity.id
_entity.type
_entity.pdbx_description
1 polymer ?
#
loop_
_entity_poly.entity_id
_entity_poly.type
_entity_poly.pdbx_seq_one_letter_code
_entity_poly.pdbx_strand_id
1 'polypeptide(L)'
;MDAIVKFLEKHQPLFDKISRNIYLVAIKDGFLSNMPIVLFSSLFLLLSTLPAYVGITLPSEVLNFFNKIYAYTMGLLGIMVAGTTASSLAMSMNRRMPSGKSLNPTSCMVCAMCGMLLLSVTNDVVSIGGADTSVFETGYMGTKGFLAAFVAAFLTVNIYKVCISHNVTIKLPKEVPGSIAQSFRDIFAFGFSILACAFIDLASRKLLAVPFANLVSALISPLFSAVDTYPGMALIEGAVALFQFMGIHGASVVMSPINAALYGNTVTNLEVFQAGGHPSIALTQDFTSFIGGLGGSGCTFIVPIILIMFMRSKQLKAMGKASIIPVIFGVNEPVLFGMPIVLNPYMFVPFLAAPMVNAIIGKFFIDVIGMNAPMYTMPWALPGPIGAFLTTGLDLRSLVLMAVLLVVDFVIYYPFCKAYDHQLCLEESAKETAGTSDADAIAAQENVAKALEAVKDKAEQIRVLVLCQGAGTSTLLANALREGAAAKGIDLVSQSGAYGSHYETMNQYNVIVLAPQARMYYDAMKADTDRLGIKLLTTRGKQYIDLTNDPEGAIDWIVQELAK
;
A
#
# COMPACT_ATOMS: atom_id res chain seq x y z
N MET A 1 -10.36 26.54 -12.53
CA MET A 1 -9.41 25.52 -12.03
C MET A 1 -8.88 25.84 -10.64
N ASP A 2 -8.56 27.08 -10.33
CA ASP A 2 -8.16 27.51 -8.97
C ASP A 2 -9.17 27.20 -7.88
N ALA A 3 -10.46 27.15 -8.21
CA ALA A 3 -11.52 26.79 -7.27
C ALA A 3 -11.44 25.33 -6.81
N ILE A 4 -11.04 24.41 -7.70
CA ILE A 4 -10.87 22.98 -7.39
C ILE A 4 -9.65 22.79 -6.49
N VAL A 5 -8.53 23.42 -6.84
CA VAL A 5 -7.30 23.37 -6.02
C VAL A 5 -7.57 23.92 -4.62
N LYS A 6 -8.20 25.09 -4.51
CA LYS A 6 -8.60 25.68 -3.22
C LYS A 6 -9.57 24.80 -2.43
N PHE A 7 -10.51 24.13 -3.11
CA PHE A 7 -11.40 23.17 -2.45
C PHE A 7 -10.64 21.98 -1.88
N LEU A 8 -9.70 21.39 -2.64
CA LEU A 8 -8.88 20.27 -2.20
C LEU A 8 -7.95 20.67 -1.04
N GLU A 9 -7.28 21.80 -1.15
CA GLU A 9 -6.43 22.35 -0.07
C GLU A 9 -7.23 22.61 1.22
N LYS A 10 -8.44 23.16 1.10
CA LYS A 10 -9.33 23.39 2.24
C LYS A 10 -9.71 22.09 2.96
N HIS A 11 -9.89 20.98 2.24
CA HIS A 11 -10.30 19.69 2.80
C HIS A 11 -9.12 18.75 3.09
N GLN A 12 -7.90 19.13 2.75
CA GLN A 12 -6.68 18.35 3.00
C GLN A 12 -6.55 17.91 4.48
N PRO A 13 -6.86 18.73 5.51
CA PRO A 13 -6.78 18.28 6.90
C PRO A 13 -7.72 17.11 7.24
N LEU A 14 -8.89 17.04 6.60
CA LEU A 14 -9.84 15.93 6.78
C LEU A 14 -9.26 14.64 6.18
N PHE A 15 -8.72 14.72 4.98
CA PHE A 15 -8.11 13.59 4.29
C PHE A 15 -6.86 13.08 5.03
N ASP A 16 -6.02 14.00 5.52
CA ASP A 16 -4.88 13.67 6.36
C ASP A 16 -5.31 12.94 7.65
N LYS A 17 -6.40 13.37 8.28
CA LYS A 17 -6.94 12.70 9.47
C LYS A 17 -7.38 11.27 9.20
N ILE A 18 -7.99 11.01 8.05
CA ILE A 18 -8.41 9.66 7.61
C ILE A 18 -7.17 8.80 7.34
N SER A 19 -6.22 9.30 6.54
CA SER A 19 -5.02 8.56 6.16
C SER A 19 -4.09 8.24 7.34
N ARG A 20 -4.11 9.08 8.40
CA ARG A 20 -3.33 8.89 9.64
C ARG A 20 -4.08 8.09 10.72
N ASN A 21 -5.24 7.52 10.41
CA ASN A 21 -5.98 6.70 11.36
C ASN A 21 -5.21 5.41 11.65
N ILE A 22 -4.81 5.22 12.92
CA ILE A 22 -3.96 4.08 13.31
C ILE A 22 -4.59 2.72 13.05
N TYR A 23 -5.92 2.61 13.06
CA TYR A 23 -6.62 1.36 12.76
C TYR A 23 -6.57 1.04 11.27
N LEU A 24 -6.77 2.04 10.40
CA LEU A 24 -6.65 1.86 8.95
C LEU A 24 -5.20 1.56 8.54
N VAL A 25 -4.24 2.26 9.16
CA VAL A 25 -2.80 1.97 8.97
C VAL A 25 -2.48 0.54 9.41
N ALA A 26 -3.01 0.09 10.54
CA ALA A 26 -2.78 -1.27 11.03
C ALA A 26 -3.37 -2.35 10.11
N ILE A 27 -4.55 -2.14 9.53
CA ILE A 27 -5.12 -3.03 8.50
C ILE A 27 -4.18 -3.11 7.31
N LYS A 28 -3.79 -1.95 6.75
CA LYS A 28 -2.88 -1.89 5.61
C LYS A 28 -1.57 -2.63 5.88
N ASP A 29 -0.90 -2.30 6.97
CA ASP A 29 0.41 -2.87 7.31
C ASP A 29 0.30 -4.37 7.65
N GLY A 30 -0.82 -4.79 8.25
CA GLY A 30 -1.14 -6.18 8.49
C GLY A 30 -1.25 -6.99 7.20
N PHE A 31 -1.91 -6.46 6.17
CA PHE A 31 -1.94 -7.10 4.86
C PHE A 31 -0.58 -7.11 4.16
N LEU A 32 0.13 -5.97 4.16
CA LEU A 32 1.46 -5.87 3.53
C LEU A 32 2.45 -6.88 4.12
N SER A 33 2.40 -7.12 5.43
CA SER A 33 3.24 -8.12 6.09
C SER A 33 2.96 -9.55 5.60
N ASN A 34 1.75 -9.82 5.12
CA ASN A 34 1.35 -11.13 4.60
C ASN A 34 1.44 -11.27 3.06
N MET A 35 1.86 -10.22 2.35
CA MET A 35 2.01 -10.27 0.89
C MET A 35 2.87 -11.43 0.38
N PRO A 36 3.99 -11.81 1.02
CA PRO A 36 4.76 -12.99 0.59
C PRO A 36 3.93 -14.27 0.60
N ILE A 37 3.04 -14.45 1.60
CA ILE A 37 2.16 -15.61 1.70
C ILE A 37 1.16 -15.61 0.54
N VAL A 38 0.50 -14.47 0.29
CA VAL A 38 -0.49 -14.32 -0.79
C VAL A 38 0.13 -14.62 -2.16
N LEU A 39 1.27 -14.00 -2.46
CA LEU A 39 1.94 -14.15 -3.75
C LEU A 39 2.46 -15.57 -3.97
N PHE A 40 3.10 -16.16 -2.97
CA PHE A 40 3.62 -17.52 -3.05
C PHE A 40 2.50 -18.55 -3.21
N SER A 41 1.42 -18.42 -2.44
CA SER A 41 0.26 -19.32 -2.51
C SER A 41 -0.42 -19.27 -3.87
N SER A 42 -0.58 -18.06 -4.43
CA SER A 42 -1.21 -17.86 -5.74
C SER A 42 -0.44 -18.53 -6.86
N LEU A 43 0.90 -18.58 -6.76
CA LEU A 43 1.73 -19.31 -7.73
C LEU A 43 1.36 -20.81 -7.77
N PHE A 44 1.20 -21.46 -6.61
CA PHE A 44 0.84 -22.88 -6.58
C PHE A 44 -0.58 -23.13 -7.05
N LEU A 45 -1.49 -22.23 -6.78
CA LEU A 45 -2.85 -22.28 -7.30
C LEU A 45 -2.85 -22.21 -8.84
N LEU A 46 -2.08 -21.30 -9.42
CA LEU A 46 -1.92 -21.20 -10.88
C LEU A 46 -1.30 -22.48 -11.47
N LEU A 47 -0.23 -22.98 -10.87
CA LEU A 47 0.41 -24.22 -11.31
C LEU A 47 -0.54 -25.43 -11.24
N SER A 48 -1.52 -25.41 -10.34
CA SER A 48 -2.53 -26.49 -10.26
C SER A 48 -3.64 -26.34 -11.30
N THR A 49 -3.96 -25.13 -11.76
CA THR A 49 -5.13 -24.86 -12.58
C THR A 49 -4.79 -24.56 -14.05
N LEU A 50 -3.74 -23.77 -14.34
CA LEU A 50 -3.40 -23.33 -15.70
C LEU A 50 -3.08 -24.47 -16.68
N PRO A 51 -2.39 -25.57 -16.31
CA PRO A 51 -2.09 -26.66 -17.23
C PRO A 51 -3.33 -27.25 -17.88
N ALA A 52 -4.45 -27.33 -17.16
CA ALA A 52 -5.71 -27.85 -17.68
C ALA A 52 -6.27 -27.02 -18.85
N TYR A 53 -6.04 -25.69 -18.87
CA TYR A 53 -6.48 -24.81 -19.96
C TYR A 53 -5.74 -25.03 -21.27
N VAL A 54 -4.49 -25.49 -21.17
CA VAL A 54 -3.68 -25.83 -22.36
C VAL A 54 -3.71 -27.33 -22.70
N GLY A 55 -4.68 -28.07 -22.13
CA GLY A 55 -4.89 -29.48 -22.37
C GLY A 55 -3.90 -30.43 -21.68
N ILE A 56 -3.13 -29.92 -20.71
CA ILE A 56 -2.18 -30.74 -19.94
C ILE A 56 -2.87 -31.17 -18.63
N THR A 57 -3.02 -32.50 -18.46
CA THR A 57 -3.52 -33.09 -17.21
C THR A 57 -2.35 -33.43 -16.29
N LEU A 58 -2.33 -32.80 -15.11
CA LEU A 58 -1.35 -33.10 -14.08
C LEU A 58 -1.74 -34.38 -13.31
N PRO A 59 -0.77 -35.19 -12.84
CA PRO A 59 -1.02 -36.30 -11.93
C PRO A 59 -1.71 -35.82 -10.64
N SER A 60 -2.64 -36.62 -10.13
CA SER A 60 -3.40 -36.29 -8.90
C SER A 60 -2.52 -35.99 -7.70
N GLU A 61 -1.37 -36.66 -7.58
CA GLU A 61 -0.39 -36.43 -6.50
C GLU A 61 0.20 -35.00 -6.57
N VAL A 62 0.50 -34.52 -7.78
CA VAL A 62 1.04 -33.17 -8.01
C VAL A 62 -0.02 -32.11 -7.72
N LEU A 63 -1.26 -32.33 -8.18
CA LEU A 63 -2.39 -31.46 -7.88
C LEU A 63 -2.65 -31.38 -6.38
N ASN A 64 -2.67 -32.52 -5.68
CA ASN A 64 -2.85 -32.57 -4.24
C ASN A 64 -1.72 -31.86 -3.50
N PHE A 65 -0.47 -31.98 -3.99
CA PHE A 65 0.67 -31.29 -3.40
C PHE A 65 0.52 -29.75 -3.54
N PHE A 66 0.18 -29.23 -4.71
CA PHE A 66 -0.02 -27.81 -4.91
C PHE A 66 -1.20 -27.25 -4.11
N ASN A 67 -2.33 -27.96 -4.12
CA ASN A 67 -3.51 -27.58 -3.36
C ASN A 67 -3.24 -27.62 -1.84
N LYS A 68 -2.42 -28.56 -1.36
CA LYS A 68 -2.00 -28.62 0.03
C LYS A 68 -1.20 -27.40 0.44
N ILE A 69 -0.23 -26.96 -0.39
CA ILE A 69 0.53 -25.73 -0.13
C ILE A 69 -0.42 -24.52 -0.04
N TYR A 70 -1.34 -24.39 -1.00
CA TYR A 70 -2.33 -23.31 -0.99
C TYR A 70 -3.20 -23.34 0.28
N ALA A 71 -3.73 -24.49 0.67
CA ALA A 71 -4.58 -24.65 1.85
C ALA A 71 -3.87 -24.29 3.16
N TYR A 72 -2.60 -24.67 3.31
CA TYR A 72 -1.80 -24.39 4.50
C TYR A 72 -1.19 -22.98 4.54
N THR A 73 -1.34 -22.20 3.49
CA THR A 73 -0.86 -20.82 3.41
C THR A 73 -2.05 -19.86 3.30
N MET A 74 -2.70 -19.78 2.14
CA MET A 74 -3.85 -18.90 1.89
C MET A 74 -5.07 -19.28 2.74
N GLY A 75 -5.29 -20.58 2.96
CA GLY A 75 -6.38 -21.08 3.81
C GLY A 75 -6.29 -20.67 5.28
N LEU A 76 -5.10 -20.26 5.76
CA LEU A 76 -4.87 -19.78 7.14
C LEU A 76 -4.58 -18.28 7.19
N LEU A 77 -4.70 -17.56 6.08
CA LEU A 77 -4.29 -16.16 5.96
C LEU A 77 -5.02 -15.24 6.95
N GLY A 78 -6.27 -15.52 7.28
CA GLY A 78 -7.03 -14.72 8.24
C GLY A 78 -6.40 -14.71 9.64
N ILE A 79 -5.87 -15.86 10.08
CA ILE A 79 -5.18 -15.97 11.36
C ILE A 79 -3.91 -15.12 11.34
N MET A 80 -3.13 -15.19 10.25
CA MET A 80 -1.91 -14.41 10.09
C MET A 80 -2.21 -12.91 10.06
N VAL A 81 -3.26 -12.49 9.33
CA VAL A 81 -3.71 -11.09 9.27
C VAL A 81 -4.18 -10.57 10.63
N ALA A 82 -4.87 -11.38 11.44
CA ALA A 82 -5.24 -10.99 12.80
C ALA A 82 -3.99 -10.63 13.62
N GLY A 83 -2.99 -11.50 13.57
CA GLY A 83 -1.73 -11.29 14.30
C GLY A 83 -0.95 -10.09 13.82
N THR A 84 -0.69 -9.97 12.52
CA THR A 84 0.10 -8.86 11.96
C THR A 84 -0.59 -7.51 12.12
N THR A 85 -1.92 -7.45 11.98
CA THR A 85 -2.72 -6.24 12.24
C THR A 85 -2.62 -5.83 13.72
N ALA A 86 -2.71 -6.79 14.65
CA ALA A 86 -2.55 -6.50 16.07
C ALA A 86 -1.14 -6.00 16.42
N SER A 87 -0.12 -6.61 15.84
CA SER A 87 1.28 -6.18 16.01
C SER A 87 1.49 -4.75 15.51
N SER A 88 1.03 -4.43 14.30
CA SER A 88 1.13 -3.09 13.72
C SER A 88 0.36 -2.04 14.53
N LEU A 89 -0.86 -2.38 14.99
CA LEU A 89 -1.64 -1.49 15.85
C LEU A 89 -0.96 -1.25 17.19
N ALA A 90 -0.39 -2.28 17.82
CA ALA A 90 0.36 -2.16 19.07
C ALA A 90 1.58 -1.25 18.91
N MET A 91 2.36 -1.41 17.84
CA MET A 91 3.48 -0.51 17.52
C MET A 91 3.02 0.94 17.32
N SER A 92 1.92 1.15 16.60
CA SER A 92 1.34 2.48 16.39
C SER A 92 0.82 3.11 17.68
N MET A 93 0.23 2.31 18.59
CA MET A 93 -0.21 2.79 19.91
C MET A 93 0.97 3.10 20.83
N ASN A 94 2.05 2.33 20.80
CA ASN A 94 3.24 2.56 21.62
C ASN A 94 3.82 3.96 21.45
N ARG A 95 3.75 4.52 20.23
CA ARG A 95 4.19 5.90 19.95
C ARG A 95 3.38 6.98 20.68
N ARG A 96 2.19 6.62 21.17
CA ARG A 96 1.26 7.54 21.86
C ARG A 96 1.12 7.23 23.36
N MET A 97 1.79 6.17 23.83
CA MET A 97 1.75 5.80 25.24
C MET A 97 2.72 6.66 26.08
N PRO A 98 2.41 6.88 27.37
CA PRO A 98 3.31 7.57 28.30
C PRO A 98 4.66 6.87 28.41
N SER A 99 5.70 7.64 28.68
CA SER A 99 7.06 7.11 28.89
C SER A 99 7.08 6.00 29.96
N GLY A 100 7.76 4.90 29.64
CA GLY A 100 7.87 3.72 30.52
C GLY A 100 6.71 2.73 30.41
N LYS A 101 5.68 3.00 29.60
CA LYS A 101 4.59 2.07 29.30
C LYS A 101 4.60 1.68 27.82
N SER A 102 4.65 0.40 27.54
CA SER A 102 4.63 -0.12 26.18
C SER A 102 3.88 -1.44 26.11
N LEU A 103 3.14 -1.63 25.04
CA LEU A 103 2.54 -2.90 24.66
C LEU A 103 3.62 -3.80 24.05
N ASN A 104 3.54 -5.09 24.26
CA ASN A 104 4.37 -6.06 23.55
C ASN A 104 3.67 -6.44 22.23
N PRO A 105 4.20 -6.05 21.05
CA PRO A 105 3.55 -6.35 19.76
C PRO A 105 3.44 -7.84 19.50
N THR A 106 4.43 -8.64 19.91
CA THR A 106 4.41 -10.12 19.74
C THR A 106 3.33 -10.76 20.63
N SER A 107 3.19 -10.31 21.87
CA SER A 107 2.14 -10.80 22.78
C SER A 107 0.74 -10.45 22.23
N CYS A 108 0.55 -9.23 21.72
CA CYS A 108 -0.69 -8.81 21.06
C CYS A 108 -0.97 -9.64 19.79
N MET A 109 0.07 -9.94 19.00
CA MET A 109 -0.02 -10.77 17.79
C MET A 109 -0.56 -12.16 18.11
N VAL A 110 0.09 -12.88 19.03
CA VAL A 110 -0.32 -14.24 19.42
C VAL A 110 -1.72 -14.25 20.02
N CYS A 111 -2.03 -13.27 20.89
CA CYS A 111 -3.35 -13.16 21.50
C CYS A 111 -4.46 -12.91 20.46
N ALA A 112 -4.23 -12.06 19.47
CA ALA A 112 -5.20 -11.78 18.41
C ALA A 112 -5.42 -13.00 17.51
N MET A 113 -4.39 -13.79 17.22
CA MET A 113 -4.53 -15.06 16.50
C MET A 113 -5.43 -16.04 17.25
N CYS A 114 -5.22 -16.21 18.55
CA CYS A 114 -6.11 -17.04 19.40
C CYS A 114 -7.54 -16.46 19.45
N GLY A 115 -7.67 -15.13 19.58
CA GLY A 115 -8.97 -14.46 19.59
C GLY A 115 -9.73 -14.65 18.28
N MET A 116 -9.04 -14.59 17.14
CA MET A 116 -9.63 -14.86 15.84
C MET A 116 -10.15 -16.29 15.71
N LEU A 117 -9.40 -17.29 16.20
CA LEU A 117 -9.86 -18.68 16.21
C LEU A 117 -11.17 -18.82 17.01
N LEU A 118 -11.26 -18.19 18.17
CA LEU A 118 -12.48 -18.19 18.98
C LEU A 118 -13.69 -17.57 18.28
N LEU A 119 -13.48 -16.48 17.52
CA LEU A 119 -14.55 -15.78 16.82
C LEU A 119 -14.99 -16.44 15.50
N SER A 120 -14.16 -17.33 14.94
CA SER A 120 -14.30 -17.79 13.56
C SER A 120 -14.42 -19.29 13.39
N VAL A 121 -13.93 -20.08 14.36
CA VAL A 121 -13.74 -21.53 14.19
C VAL A 121 -14.72 -22.28 15.07
N THR A 122 -15.38 -23.28 14.47
CA THR A 122 -16.15 -24.28 15.21
C THR A 122 -15.28 -25.50 15.43
N ASN A 123 -15.34 -26.05 16.64
CA ASN A 123 -14.71 -27.30 17.00
C ASN A 123 -15.77 -28.41 17.01
N ASP A 124 -15.65 -29.32 16.06
CA ASP A 124 -16.56 -30.46 15.91
C ASP A 124 -15.86 -31.80 16.21
N VAL A 125 -16.65 -32.80 16.51
CA VAL A 125 -16.17 -34.17 16.68
C VAL A 125 -16.63 -34.99 15.48
N VAL A 126 -15.67 -35.49 14.71
CA VAL A 126 -15.92 -36.30 13.52
C VAL A 126 -15.28 -37.68 13.69
N SER A 127 -15.99 -38.74 13.33
CA SER A 127 -15.43 -40.10 13.34
C SER A 127 -14.51 -40.31 12.13
N ILE A 128 -13.21 -40.41 12.37
CA ILE A 128 -12.19 -40.66 11.35
C ILE A 128 -11.56 -42.03 11.62
N GLY A 129 -11.72 -42.97 10.67
CA GLY A 129 -11.17 -44.30 10.80
C GLY A 129 -11.76 -45.11 11.98
N GLY A 130 -12.98 -44.77 12.43
CA GLY A 130 -13.66 -45.42 13.57
C GLY A 130 -13.30 -44.84 14.96
N ALA A 131 -12.50 -43.76 15.01
CA ALA A 131 -12.20 -43.02 16.23
C ALA A 131 -12.78 -41.60 16.18
N ASP A 132 -13.40 -41.18 17.28
CA ASP A 132 -13.91 -39.81 17.42
C ASP A 132 -12.72 -38.83 17.53
N THR A 133 -12.61 -37.92 16.56
CA THR A 133 -11.51 -36.96 16.44
C THR A 133 -12.07 -35.54 16.47
N SER A 134 -11.51 -34.71 17.34
CA SER A 134 -11.83 -33.27 17.35
C SER A 134 -11.17 -32.58 16.16
N VAL A 135 -11.96 -31.87 15.39
CA VAL A 135 -11.52 -31.16 14.17
C VAL A 135 -11.96 -29.70 14.23
N PHE A 136 -11.16 -28.84 13.62
CA PHE A 136 -11.50 -27.42 13.44
C PHE A 136 -12.07 -27.20 12.04
N GLU A 137 -13.21 -26.52 11.97
CA GLU A 137 -13.73 -26.02 10.70
C GLU A 137 -12.82 -24.92 10.16
N THR A 138 -12.27 -25.11 8.95
CA THR A 138 -11.28 -24.19 8.38
C THR A 138 -11.86 -23.04 7.58
N GLY A 139 -13.17 -23.04 7.31
CA GLY A 139 -13.84 -22.14 6.36
C GLY A 139 -13.60 -20.64 6.60
N TYR A 140 -13.47 -20.25 7.87
CA TYR A 140 -13.21 -18.85 8.26
C TYR A 140 -11.78 -18.59 8.77
N MET A 141 -10.86 -19.55 8.65
CA MET A 141 -9.45 -19.32 9.00
C MET A 141 -8.71 -18.52 7.94
N GLY A 142 -9.19 -18.52 6.70
CA GLY A 142 -8.65 -17.79 5.55
C GLY A 142 -9.29 -16.41 5.35
N THR A 143 -9.40 -16.03 4.08
CA THR A 143 -9.87 -14.71 3.65
C THR A 143 -11.29 -14.36 4.09
N LYS A 144 -12.18 -15.36 4.14
CA LYS A 144 -13.58 -15.19 4.61
C LYS A 144 -13.65 -14.72 6.08
N GLY A 145 -12.62 -14.97 6.88
CA GLY A 145 -12.53 -14.55 8.29
C GLY A 145 -11.89 -13.18 8.54
N PHE A 146 -11.49 -12.43 7.54
CA PHE A 146 -10.74 -11.16 7.72
C PHE A 146 -11.45 -10.15 8.61
N LEU A 147 -12.77 -10.02 8.51
CA LEU A 147 -13.53 -9.09 9.35
C LEU A 147 -13.46 -9.49 10.82
N ALA A 148 -13.58 -10.76 11.13
CA ALA A 148 -13.39 -11.28 12.49
C ALA A 148 -11.92 -11.12 12.95
N ALA A 149 -10.96 -11.27 12.04
CA ALA A 149 -9.55 -11.03 12.31
C ALA A 149 -9.28 -9.58 12.75
N PHE A 150 -9.89 -8.61 12.10
CA PHE A 150 -9.76 -7.20 12.50
C PHE A 150 -10.42 -6.93 13.85
N VAL A 151 -11.60 -7.50 14.10
CA VAL A 151 -12.25 -7.38 15.41
C VAL A 151 -11.36 -7.98 16.51
N ALA A 152 -10.82 -9.18 16.31
CA ALA A 152 -9.90 -9.81 17.24
C ALA A 152 -8.66 -8.96 17.50
N ALA A 153 -8.05 -8.42 16.44
CA ALA A 153 -6.86 -7.55 16.54
C ALA A 153 -7.15 -6.27 17.33
N PHE A 154 -8.22 -5.57 16.96
CA PHE A 154 -8.56 -4.29 17.58
C PHE A 154 -8.99 -4.46 19.04
N LEU A 155 -9.81 -5.47 19.31
CA LEU A 155 -10.25 -5.79 20.67
C LEU A 155 -9.05 -6.10 21.55
N THR A 156 -8.19 -7.03 21.13
CA THR A 156 -6.98 -7.42 21.85
C THR A 156 -6.10 -6.21 22.18
N VAL A 157 -5.70 -5.43 21.18
CA VAL A 157 -4.75 -4.32 21.41
C VAL A 157 -5.35 -3.23 22.30
N ASN A 158 -6.65 -2.94 22.19
CA ASN A 158 -7.30 -1.97 23.07
C ASN A 158 -7.41 -2.49 24.51
N ILE A 159 -7.69 -3.78 24.74
CA ILE A 159 -7.67 -4.39 26.09
C ILE A 159 -6.27 -4.33 26.69
N TYR A 160 -5.24 -4.71 25.92
CA TYR A 160 -3.85 -4.57 26.34
C TYR A 160 -3.50 -3.13 26.71
N LYS A 161 -3.90 -2.16 25.89
CA LYS A 161 -3.70 -0.73 26.17
C LYS A 161 -4.34 -0.34 27.50
N VAL A 162 -5.58 -0.74 27.75
CA VAL A 162 -6.28 -0.45 29.01
C VAL A 162 -5.54 -1.08 30.19
N CYS A 163 -5.22 -2.37 30.13
CA CYS A 163 -4.53 -3.08 31.21
C CYS A 163 -3.17 -2.45 31.55
N ILE A 164 -2.34 -2.17 30.54
CA ILE A 164 -1.01 -1.58 30.74
C ILE A 164 -1.11 -0.13 31.22
N SER A 165 -2.06 0.65 30.68
CA SER A 165 -2.26 2.04 31.10
C SER A 165 -2.68 2.16 32.57
N HIS A 166 -3.49 1.22 33.07
CA HIS A 166 -3.98 1.19 34.45
C HIS A 166 -3.14 0.29 35.38
N ASN A 167 -1.99 -0.21 34.91
CA ASN A 167 -1.10 -1.11 35.68
C ASN A 167 -1.80 -2.39 36.18
N VAL A 168 -2.76 -2.92 35.40
CA VAL A 168 -3.39 -4.23 35.65
C VAL A 168 -2.42 -5.32 35.18
N THR A 169 -1.41 -5.61 36.01
CA THR A 169 -0.27 -6.46 35.65
C THR A 169 0.26 -7.17 36.89
N ILE A 170 0.87 -8.34 36.72
CA ILE A 170 1.65 -8.99 37.78
C ILE A 170 3.02 -8.29 37.85
N LYS A 171 3.32 -7.70 38.99
CA LYS A 171 4.63 -7.08 39.25
C LYS A 171 5.56 -8.13 39.82
N LEU A 172 6.65 -8.40 39.14
CA LEU A 172 7.72 -9.26 39.62
C LEU A 172 8.87 -8.44 40.24
N PRO A 173 9.67 -9.03 41.13
CA PRO A 173 10.89 -8.42 41.66
C PRO A 173 11.86 -8.02 40.54
N LYS A 174 12.70 -7.00 40.81
CA LYS A 174 13.65 -6.45 39.79
C LYS A 174 14.74 -7.45 39.37
N GLU A 175 14.96 -8.46 40.15
CA GLU A 175 15.95 -9.53 39.92
C GLU A 175 15.52 -10.50 38.82
N VAL A 176 14.22 -10.48 38.44
CA VAL A 176 13.71 -11.37 37.39
C VAL A 176 14.08 -10.81 36.02
N PRO A 177 14.63 -11.66 35.11
CA PRO A 177 14.95 -11.24 33.75
C PRO A 177 13.78 -10.57 33.05
N GLY A 178 14.04 -9.48 32.29
CA GLY A 178 13.01 -8.64 31.69
C GLY A 178 12.05 -9.37 30.76
N SER A 179 12.50 -10.41 30.03
CA SER A 179 11.68 -11.25 29.16
C SER A 179 10.62 -12.05 29.96
N ILE A 180 11.01 -12.59 31.11
CA ILE A 180 10.09 -13.30 32.00
C ILE A 180 9.10 -12.32 32.62
N ALA A 181 9.59 -11.20 33.16
CA ALA A 181 8.75 -10.16 33.74
C ALA A 181 7.71 -9.62 32.74
N GLN A 182 8.06 -9.53 31.46
CA GLN A 182 7.15 -9.12 30.38
C GLN A 182 6.00 -10.13 30.18
N SER A 183 6.30 -11.43 30.17
CA SER A 183 5.26 -12.48 30.01
C SER A 183 4.25 -12.43 31.14
N PHE A 184 4.71 -12.25 32.39
CA PHE A 184 3.80 -12.12 33.54
C PHE A 184 3.02 -10.80 33.54
N ARG A 185 3.58 -9.74 33.01
CA ARG A 185 2.90 -8.46 32.84
C ARG A 185 1.70 -8.57 31.92
N ASP A 186 1.77 -9.38 30.86
CA ASP A 186 0.78 -9.50 29.81
C ASP A 186 -0.35 -10.48 30.12
N ILE A 187 -0.23 -11.30 31.20
CA ILE A 187 -1.17 -12.41 31.52
C ILE A 187 -2.63 -11.93 31.66
N PHE A 188 -2.89 -10.83 32.39
CA PHE A 188 -4.24 -10.31 32.56
C PHE A 188 -4.80 -9.75 31.26
N ALA A 189 -3.98 -9.00 30.50
CA ALA A 189 -4.38 -8.45 29.21
C ALA A 189 -4.71 -9.57 28.22
N PHE A 190 -3.91 -10.63 28.17
CA PHE A 190 -4.17 -11.82 27.37
C PHE A 190 -5.49 -12.49 27.79
N GLY A 191 -5.66 -12.77 29.09
CA GLY A 191 -6.85 -13.45 29.61
C GLY A 191 -8.14 -12.66 29.33
N PHE A 192 -8.16 -11.37 29.58
CA PHE A 192 -9.33 -10.53 29.31
C PHE A 192 -9.63 -10.44 27.80
N SER A 193 -8.62 -10.41 26.95
CA SER A 193 -8.82 -10.39 25.50
C SER A 193 -9.44 -11.68 24.99
N ILE A 194 -8.94 -12.83 25.46
CA ILE A 194 -9.48 -14.15 25.11
C ILE A 194 -10.91 -14.32 25.63
N LEU A 195 -11.17 -13.94 26.88
CA LEU A 195 -12.52 -14.00 27.45
C LEU A 195 -13.48 -13.08 26.68
N ALA A 196 -13.06 -11.87 26.31
CA ALA A 196 -13.90 -10.97 25.52
C ALA A 196 -14.26 -11.56 24.16
N CYS A 197 -13.29 -12.14 23.43
CA CYS A 197 -13.57 -12.85 22.17
C CYS A 197 -14.53 -14.03 22.39
N ALA A 198 -14.29 -14.84 23.41
CA ALA A 198 -15.14 -15.98 23.73
C ALA A 198 -16.58 -15.56 24.08
N PHE A 199 -16.77 -14.49 24.86
CA PHE A 199 -18.11 -13.96 25.17
C PHE A 199 -18.83 -13.40 23.94
N ILE A 200 -18.11 -12.73 23.04
CA ILE A 200 -18.68 -12.23 21.78
C ILE A 200 -19.18 -13.39 20.91
N ASP A 201 -18.37 -14.43 20.72
CA ASP A 201 -18.77 -15.60 19.95
C ASP A 201 -19.91 -16.37 20.62
N LEU A 202 -19.84 -16.57 21.93
CA LEU A 202 -20.93 -17.20 22.70
C LEU A 202 -22.24 -16.43 22.56
N ALA A 203 -22.20 -15.11 22.61
CA ALA A 203 -23.37 -14.27 22.41
C ALA A 203 -23.94 -14.42 20.99
N SER A 204 -23.08 -14.41 19.96
CA SER A 204 -23.45 -14.63 18.56
C SER A 204 -24.15 -15.99 18.39
N ARG A 205 -23.54 -17.06 18.89
CA ARG A 205 -24.09 -18.45 18.80
C ARG A 205 -25.39 -18.61 19.57
N LYS A 206 -25.53 -17.99 20.75
CA LYS A 206 -26.77 -18.10 21.55
C LYS A 206 -27.91 -17.26 21.00
N LEU A 207 -27.63 -16.05 20.49
CA LEU A 207 -28.67 -15.13 20.04
C LEU A 207 -29.07 -15.38 18.58
N LEU A 208 -28.13 -15.77 17.73
CA LEU A 208 -28.31 -15.85 16.28
C LEU A 208 -27.98 -17.22 15.68
N ALA A 209 -27.57 -18.19 16.51
CA ALA A 209 -27.22 -19.56 16.13
C ALA A 209 -26.08 -19.67 15.08
N VAL A 210 -25.25 -18.65 14.95
CA VAL A 210 -24.12 -18.63 14.01
C VAL A 210 -22.84 -18.14 14.68
N PRO A 211 -21.65 -18.60 14.24
CA PRO A 211 -20.36 -18.07 14.67
C PRO A 211 -20.27 -16.57 14.38
N PHE A 212 -19.49 -15.83 15.18
CA PHE A 212 -19.36 -14.39 15.03
C PHE A 212 -18.81 -13.98 13.64
N ALA A 213 -17.90 -14.73 13.04
CA ALA A 213 -17.38 -14.47 11.70
C ALA A 213 -18.49 -14.46 10.63
N ASN A 214 -19.44 -15.41 10.72
CA ASN A 214 -20.60 -15.47 9.83
C ASN A 214 -21.49 -14.24 10.01
N LEU A 215 -21.77 -13.86 11.27
CA LEU A 215 -22.59 -12.69 11.59
C LEU A 215 -22.00 -11.42 10.99
N VAL A 216 -20.72 -11.15 11.24
CA VAL A 216 -20.07 -9.92 10.73
C VAL A 216 -20.04 -9.93 9.21
N SER A 217 -19.74 -11.07 8.58
CA SER A 217 -19.76 -11.18 7.12
C SER A 217 -21.15 -10.92 6.55
N ALA A 218 -22.21 -11.47 7.15
CA ALA A 218 -23.59 -11.27 6.71
C ALA A 218 -24.05 -9.81 6.88
N LEU A 219 -23.64 -9.14 7.95
CA LEU A 219 -23.98 -7.72 8.20
C LEU A 219 -23.32 -6.77 7.20
N ILE A 220 -22.11 -7.08 6.75
CA ILE A 220 -21.33 -6.19 5.87
C ILE A 220 -21.49 -6.57 4.39
N SER A 221 -21.90 -7.80 4.08
CA SER A 221 -22.11 -8.29 2.71
C SER A 221 -23.00 -7.35 1.85
N PRO A 222 -24.13 -6.80 2.34
CA PRO A 222 -24.94 -5.87 1.54
C PRO A 222 -24.20 -4.60 1.14
N LEU A 223 -23.30 -4.10 2.01
CA LEU A 223 -22.48 -2.94 1.70
C LEU A 223 -21.49 -3.26 0.57
N PHE A 224 -20.84 -4.42 0.63
CA PHE A 224 -19.92 -4.85 -0.43
C PHE A 224 -20.63 -5.12 -1.76
N SER A 225 -21.83 -5.71 -1.71
CA SER A 225 -22.66 -5.89 -2.90
C SER A 225 -23.11 -4.56 -3.51
N ALA A 226 -23.41 -3.55 -2.68
CA ALA A 226 -23.72 -2.20 -3.17
C ALA A 226 -22.50 -1.53 -3.84
N VAL A 227 -21.30 -1.86 -3.41
CA VAL A 227 -20.04 -1.37 -4.01
C VAL A 227 -19.74 -2.09 -5.32
N ASP A 228 -20.05 -3.38 -5.47
CA ASP A 228 -19.88 -4.14 -6.73
C ASP A 228 -20.95 -3.78 -7.77
N THR A 229 -21.30 -2.52 -7.86
CA THR A 229 -22.16 -1.93 -8.89
C THR A 229 -21.39 -0.99 -9.79
N TYR A 230 -21.92 -0.64 -10.97
CA TYR A 230 -21.26 0.32 -11.87
C TYR A 230 -20.90 1.64 -11.17
N PRO A 231 -21.83 2.31 -10.45
CA PRO A 231 -21.51 3.52 -9.71
C PRO A 231 -20.54 3.27 -8.55
N GLY A 232 -20.70 2.15 -7.83
CA GLY A 232 -19.86 1.82 -6.69
C GLY A 232 -18.39 1.59 -7.09
N MET A 233 -18.16 0.81 -8.15
CA MET A 233 -16.81 0.57 -8.69
C MET A 233 -16.17 1.87 -9.20
N ALA A 234 -16.94 2.70 -9.93
CA ALA A 234 -16.47 3.99 -10.39
C ALA A 234 -16.11 4.94 -9.23
N LEU A 235 -16.93 4.98 -8.18
CA LEU A 235 -16.67 5.81 -7.00
C LEU A 235 -15.42 5.38 -6.23
N ILE A 236 -15.18 4.08 -6.08
CA ILE A 236 -13.98 3.57 -5.41
C ILE A 236 -12.73 3.93 -6.19
N GLU A 237 -12.68 3.65 -7.48
CA GLU A 237 -11.53 3.97 -8.31
C GLU A 237 -11.31 5.49 -8.43
N GLY A 238 -12.41 6.25 -8.53
CA GLY A 238 -12.35 7.70 -8.48
C GLY A 238 -11.83 8.25 -7.14
N ALA A 239 -12.22 7.64 -6.03
CA ALA A 239 -11.70 8.02 -4.71
C ALA A 239 -10.21 7.70 -4.57
N VAL A 240 -9.75 6.53 -5.03
CA VAL A 240 -8.32 6.20 -5.06
C VAL A 240 -7.54 7.25 -5.85
N ALA A 241 -8.02 7.59 -7.05
CA ALA A 241 -7.41 8.61 -7.89
C ALA A 241 -7.43 9.99 -7.24
N LEU A 242 -8.53 10.38 -6.60
CA LEU A 242 -8.66 11.68 -5.91
C LEU A 242 -7.62 11.81 -4.78
N PHE A 243 -7.51 10.82 -3.90
CA PHE A 243 -6.50 10.85 -2.83
C PHE A 243 -5.08 10.89 -3.41
N GLN A 244 -4.81 10.10 -4.44
CA GLN A 244 -3.51 10.08 -5.11
C GLN A 244 -3.19 11.43 -5.76
N PHE A 245 -4.18 12.06 -6.40
CA PHE A 245 -4.05 13.41 -6.97
C PHE A 245 -3.70 14.47 -5.92
N MET A 246 -4.16 14.30 -4.69
CA MET A 246 -3.83 15.15 -3.54
C MET A 246 -2.45 14.85 -2.92
N GLY A 247 -1.69 13.91 -3.47
CA GLY A 247 -0.40 13.47 -2.94
C GLY A 247 -0.49 12.49 -1.76
N ILE A 248 -1.69 11.94 -1.51
CA ILE A 248 -1.92 10.91 -0.51
C ILE A 248 -2.06 9.57 -1.24
N HIS A 249 -1.38 8.53 -0.78
CA HIS A 249 -1.45 7.23 -1.46
C HIS A 249 -2.88 6.65 -1.40
N GLY A 250 -3.64 6.81 -2.50
CA GLY A 250 -5.08 6.56 -2.56
C GLY A 250 -5.47 5.13 -2.20
N ALA A 251 -4.78 4.14 -2.75
CA ALA A 251 -5.04 2.73 -2.46
C ALA A 251 -4.90 2.41 -0.96
N SER A 252 -3.92 3.00 -0.26
CA SER A 252 -3.73 2.78 1.18
C SER A 252 -4.88 3.31 2.03
N VAL A 253 -5.58 4.34 1.57
CA VAL A 253 -6.70 4.96 2.30
C VAL A 253 -8.02 4.27 1.95
N VAL A 254 -8.30 4.12 0.66
CA VAL A 254 -9.61 3.66 0.16
C VAL A 254 -9.73 2.14 0.22
N MET A 255 -8.67 1.39 -0.15
CA MET A 255 -8.73 -0.07 -0.21
C MET A 255 -8.57 -0.73 1.16
N SER A 256 -7.85 -0.09 2.13
CA SER A 256 -7.63 -0.71 3.44
C SER A 256 -8.91 -1.15 4.16
N PRO A 257 -9.98 -0.34 4.22
CA PRO A 257 -11.23 -0.76 4.87
C PRO A 257 -11.96 -1.90 4.16
N ILE A 258 -11.77 -2.05 2.85
CA ILE A 258 -12.47 -3.04 2.01
C ILE A 258 -11.59 -4.23 1.60
N ASN A 259 -10.32 -4.29 2.04
CA ASN A 259 -9.41 -5.37 1.71
C ASN A 259 -9.99 -6.77 1.98
N ALA A 260 -10.73 -6.92 3.08
CA ALA A 260 -11.40 -8.18 3.40
C ALA A 260 -12.34 -8.63 2.28
N ALA A 261 -13.12 -7.69 1.71
CA ALA A 261 -14.01 -7.98 0.60
C ALA A 261 -13.23 -8.27 -0.68
N LEU A 262 -12.21 -7.46 -1.00
CA LEU A 262 -11.41 -7.63 -2.21
C LEU A 262 -10.83 -9.04 -2.33
N TYR A 263 -10.19 -9.53 -1.27
CA TYR A 263 -9.61 -10.88 -1.24
C TYR A 263 -10.67 -11.98 -1.09
N GLY A 264 -11.73 -11.75 -0.29
CA GLY A 264 -12.83 -12.69 -0.13
C GLY A 264 -13.57 -12.93 -1.46
N ASN A 265 -13.81 -11.88 -2.23
CA ASN A 265 -14.46 -11.95 -3.53
C ASN A 265 -13.60 -12.72 -4.57
N THR A 266 -12.28 -12.53 -4.53
CA THR A 266 -11.36 -13.30 -5.39
C THR A 266 -11.51 -14.80 -5.13
N VAL A 267 -11.57 -15.21 -3.86
CA VAL A 267 -11.77 -16.63 -3.48
C VAL A 267 -13.16 -17.11 -3.88
N THR A 268 -14.20 -16.30 -3.67
CA THR A 268 -15.58 -16.64 -4.10
C THR A 268 -15.66 -16.83 -5.63
N ASN A 269 -15.04 -15.95 -6.41
CA ASN A 269 -14.96 -16.12 -7.87
C ASN A 269 -14.29 -17.44 -8.26
N LEU A 270 -13.20 -17.80 -7.58
CA LEU A 270 -12.50 -19.07 -7.81
C LEU A 270 -13.39 -20.28 -7.48
N GLU A 271 -14.09 -20.25 -6.34
CA GLU A 271 -15.02 -21.32 -5.94
C GLU A 271 -16.15 -21.50 -6.96
N VAL A 272 -16.74 -20.39 -7.43
CA VAL A 272 -17.76 -20.39 -8.48
C VAL A 272 -17.22 -20.99 -9.78
N PHE A 273 -16.02 -20.61 -10.17
CA PHE A 273 -15.37 -21.11 -11.38
C PHE A 273 -15.06 -22.62 -11.29
N GLN A 274 -14.53 -23.08 -10.16
CA GLN A 274 -14.25 -24.50 -9.91
C GLN A 274 -15.52 -25.36 -9.89
N ALA A 275 -16.64 -24.76 -9.50
CA ALA A 275 -17.96 -25.41 -9.58
C ALA A 275 -18.58 -25.39 -10.99
N GLY A 276 -17.88 -24.87 -12.00
CA GLY A 276 -18.37 -24.74 -13.37
C GLY A 276 -19.27 -23.54 -13.63
N GLY A 277 -19.36 -22.61 -12.68
CA GLY A 277 -20.10 -21.36 -12.81
C GLY A 277 -19.28 -20.23 -13.44
N HIS A 278 -19.91 -19.06 -13.65
CA HIS A 278 -19.26 -17.86 -14.17
C HIS A 278 -18.87 -16.90 -13.03
N PRO A 279 -17.57 -16.64 -12.80
CA PRO A 279 -17.10 -15.63 -11.87
C PRO A 279 -17.56 -14.24 -12.29
N SER A 280 -18.32 -13.55 -11.46
CA SER A 280 -18.97 -12.27 -11.85
C SER A 280 -18.73 -11.11 -10.88
N ILE A 281 -18.04 -11.34 -9.74
CA ILE A 281 -17.78 -10.28 -8.77
C ILE A 281 -16.57 -9.46 -9.21
N ALA A 282 -16.81 -8.23 -9.68
CA ALA A 282 -15.74 -7.34 -10.17
C ALA A 282 -14.89 -6.77 -9.03
N LEU A 283 -15.46 -6.51 -7.86
CA LEU A 283 -14.78 -5.90 -6.72
C LEU A 283 -13.74 -6.86 -6.11
N THR A 284 -12.58 -6.95 -6.75
CA THR A 284 -11.43 -7.77 -6.33
C THR A 284 -10.16 -6.93 -6.32
N GLN A 285 -9.13 -7.38 -5.57
CA GLN A 285 -7.83 -6.70 -5.53
C GLN A 285 -7.20 -6.60 -6.93
N ASP A 286 -7.31 -7.65 -7.72
CA ASP A 286 -6.67 -7.73 -9.03
C ASP A 286 -7.44 -6.93 -10.09
N PHE A 287 -8.76 -6.77 -9.96
CA PHE A 287 -9.52 -5.83 -10.79
C PHE A 287 -9.03 -4.40 -10.59
N THR A 288 -8.91 -3.97 -9.33
CA THR A 288 -8.44 -2.61 -9.00
C THR A 288 -6.98 -2.40 -9.41
N SER A 289 -6.15 -3.44 -9.41
CA SER A 289 -4.72 -3.34 -9.78
C SER A 289 -4.50 -3.31 -11.30
N PHE A 290 -5.21 -4.14 -12.07
CA PHE A 290 -4.91 -4.36 -13.49
C PHE A 290 -5.93 -3.75 -14.45
N ILE A 291 -7.17 -3.50 -14.00
CA ILE A 291 -8.24 -2.92 -14.82
C ILE A 291 -8.53 -1.49 -14.38
N GLY A 292 -8.98 -1.29 -13.15
CA GLY A 292 -9.26 0.02 -12.57
C GLY A 292 -8.03 0.90 -12.38
N GLY A 293 -6.84 0.29 -12.16
CA GLY A 293 -5.55 0.95 -11.98
C GLY A 293 -4.52 0.59 -13.06
N LEU A 294 -4.92 0.49 -14.33
CA LEU A 294 -4.05 0.10 -15.43
C LEU A 294 -2.81 1.02 -15.55
N GLY A 295 -1.63 0.47 -15.22
CA GLY A 295 -0.37 1.24 -15.15
C GLY A 295 -0.23 2.14 -13.93
N GLY A 296 -0.92 1.80 -12.83
CA GLY A 296 -0.94 2.52 -11.56
C GLY A 296 -2.13 3.43 -11.39
N SER A 297 -2.20 4.13 -10.26
CA SER A 297 -3.32 5.04 -9.93
C SER A 297 -3.55 6.06 -11.05
N GLY A 298 -4.80 6.24 -11.46
CA GLY A 298 -5.17 7.15 -12.54
C GLY A 298 -5.06 6.54 -13.94
N CYS A 299 -4.83 5.25 -14.09
CA CYS A 299 -4.74 4.53 -15.39
C CYS A 299 -3.69 5.13 -16.32
N THR A 300 -2.48 5.31 -15.81
CA THR A 300 -1.43 6.04 -16.52
C THR A 300 -0.61 5.20 -17.50
N PHE A 301 -1.00 3.96 -17.80
CA PHE A 301 -0.24 3.05 -18.67
C PHE A 301 0.11 3.66 -20.02
N ILE A 302 -0.84 4.34 -20.65
CA ILE A 302 -0.67 4.95 -21.98
C ILE A 302 0.05 6.30 -21.94
N VAL A 303 0.10 6.97 -20.77
CA VAL A 303 0.60 8.34 -20.65
C VAL A 303 2.05 8.49 -21.12
N PRO A 304 3.04 7.66 -20.71
CA PRO A 304 4.41 7.76 -21.22
C PRO A 304 4.50 7.69 -22.75
N ILE A 305 3.66 6.86 -23.38
CA ILE A 305 3.61 6.72 -24.85
C ILE A 305 3.09 8.01 -25.46
N ILE A 306 2.02 8.61 -24.90
CA ILE A 306 1.50 9.92 -25.33
C ILE A 306 2.60 10.98 -25.24
N LEU A 307 3.34 11.03 -24.13
CA LEU A 307 4.40 12.03 -23.92
C LEU A 307 5.54 11.89 -24.93
N ILE A 308 5.96 10.67 -25.24
CA ILE A 308 7.08 10.42 -26.16
C ILE A 308 6.68 10.75 -27.61
N MET A 309 5.51 10.27 -28.04
CA MET A 309 5.13 10.25 -29.46
C MET A 309 4.43 11.53 -29.91
N PHE A 310 3.65 12.19 -29.04
CA PHE A 310 2.72 13.24 -29.44
C PHE A 310 3.01 14.62 -28.86
N MET A 311 3.85 14.73 -27.82
CA MET A 311 4.18 16.02 -27.20
C MET A 311 5.41 16.66 -27.87
N ARG A 312 5.55 17.98 -27.72
CA ARG A 312 6.65 18.79 -28.30
C ARG A 312 7.67 19.19 -27.24
N SER A 313 7.25 19.49 -26.01
CA SER A 313 8.10 19.87 -24.89
C SER A 313 9.23 18.85 -24.67
N LYS A 314 10.45 19.35 -24.55
CA LYS A 314 11.63 18.54 -24.26
C LYS A 314 11.50 17.85 -22.89
N GLN A 315 10.95 18.58 -21.91
CA GLN A 315 10.70 18.08 -20.56
C GLN A 315 9.72 16.89 -20.58
N LEU A 316 8.56 17.01 -21.23
CA LEU A 316 7.58 15.91 -21.27
C LEU A 316 8.11 14.67 -21.99
N LYS A 317 8.85 14.84 -23.09
CA LYS A 317 9.49 13.71 -23.78
C LYS A 317 10.52 12.99 -22.91
N ALA A 318 11.33 13.74 -22.17
CA ALA A 318 12.31 13.15 -21.25
C ALA A 318 11.60 12.35 -20.14
N MET A 319 10.53 12.93 -19.55
CA MET A 319 9.73 12.24 -18.52
C MET A 319 9.04 10.99 -19.06
N GLY A 320 8.48 11.02 -20.27
CA GLY A 320 7.90 9.86 -20.92
C GLY A 320 8.91 8.70 -21.05
N LYS A 321 10.14 9.02 -21.52
CA LYS A 321 11.22 8.01 -21.66
C LYS A 321 11.64 7.43 -20.31
N ALA A 322 11.75 8.26 -19.27
CA ALA A 322 12.15 7.81 -17.93
C ALA A 322 11.09 6.95 -17.25
N SER A 323 9.81 7.17 -17.56
CA SER A 323 8.69 6.55 -16.86
C SER A 323 8.08 5.34 -17.55
N ILE A 324 8.39 5.07 -18.83
CA ILE A 324 7.72 4.01 -19.60
C ILE A 324 7.91 2.61 -18.98
N ILE A 325 9.12 2.26 -18.57
CA ILE A 325 9.40 0.95 -17.97
C ILE A 325 8.72 0.81 -16.60
N PRO A 326 8.89 1.72 -15.63
CA PRO A 326 8.18 1.62 -14.36
C PRO A 326 6.66 1.53 -14.51
N VAL A 327 6.06 2.33 -15.38
CA VAL A 327 4.59 2.37 -15.57
C VAL A 327 4.04 1.06 -16.16
N ILE A 328 4.77 0.39 -17.05
CA ILE A 328 4.39 -0.93 -17.54
C ILE A 328 4.19 -1.91 -16.37
N PHE A 329 5.00 -1.80 -15.33
CA PHE A 329 4.93 -2.61 -14.12
C PHE A 329 4.06 -1.98 -13.00
N GLY A 330 3.21 -1.02 -13.31
CA GLY A 330 2.28 -0.40 -12.35
C GLY A 330 2.91 0.64 -11.42
N VAL A 331 4.20 0.96 -11.59
CA VAL A 331 4.93 1.96 -10.78
C VAL A 331 4.89 3.31 -11.52
N ASN A 332 3.89 4.13 -11.21
CA ASN A 332 3.66 5.37 -11.95
C ASN A 332 4.14 6.66 -11.24
N GLU A 333 4.80 6.55 -10.10
CA GLU A 333 5.37 7.69 -9.38
C GLU A 333 6.27 8.57 -10.26
N PRO A 334 7.09 8.03 -11.18
CA PRO A 334 7.86 8.88 -12.08
C PRO A 334 6.99 9.79 -12.97
N VAL A 335 5.83 9.31 -13.40
CA VAL A 335 4.86 10.15 -14.15
C VAL A 335 4.16 11.12 -13.21
N LEU A 336 3.70 10.65 -12.04
CA LEU A 336 2.95 11.47 -11.08
C LEU A 336 3.72 12.71 -10.64
N PHE A 337 5.02 12.56 -10.42
CA PHE A 337 5.88 13.64 -9.94
C PHE A 337 6.70 14.28 -11.07
N GLY A 338 7.09 13.55 -12.09
CA GLY A 338 7.89 14.05 -13.23
C GLY A 338 7.09 14.90 -14.20
N MET A 339 5.84 14.52 -14.49
CA MET A 339 4.90 15.33 -15.28
C MET A 339 4.09 16.28 -14.39
N PRO A 340 4.47 16.55 -13.18
CA PRO A 340 3.69 16.88 -11.98
C PRO A 340 2.17 16.73 -12.18
N ILE A 341 1.67 15.47 -12.14
CA ILE A 341 0.22 15.21 -12.19
C ILE A 341 -0.44 15.63 -10.88
N VAL A 342 0.25 15.38 -9.75
CA VAL A 342 -0.24 15.72 -8.41
C VAL A 342 -0.51 17.22 -8.31
N LEU A 343 -1.76 17.57 -7.96
CA LEU A 343 -2.26 18.96 -7.87
C LEU A 343 -2.14 19.79 -9.16
N ASN A 344 -1.94 19.14 -10.31
CA ASN A 344 -1.92 19.81 -11.60
C ASN A 344 -3.35 19.97 -12.16
N PRO A 345 -3.86 21.20 -12.30
CA PRO A 345 -5.22 21.43 -12.78
C PRO A 345 -5.52 20.81 -14.15
N TYR A 346 -4.53 20.74 -15.04
CA TYR A 346 -4.68 20.11 -16.36
C TYR A 346 -4.92 18.61 -16.27
N MET A 347 -4.33 17.95 -15.26
CA MET A 347 -4.39 16.51 -15.11
C MET A 347 -5.51 16.05 -14.19
N PHE A 348 -6.23 16.94 -13.51
CA PHE A 348 -7.30 16.59 -12.57
C PHE A 348 -8.38 15.74 -13.23
N VAL A 349 -8.92 16.22 -14.35
CA VAL A 349 -10.02 15.55 -15.05
C VAL A 349 -9.61 14.18 -15.59
N PRO A 350 -8.54 14.04 -16.40
CA PRO A 350 -8.18 12.74 -16.96
C PRO A 350 -7.75 11.75 -15.87
N PHE A 351 -7.07 12.20 -14.84
CA PHE A 351 -6.58 11.33 -13.76
C PHE A 351 -7.70 10.72 -12.91
N LEU A 352 -8.82 11.43 -12.73
CA LEU A 352 -10.00 10.90 -12.06
C LEU A 352 -10.91 10.12 -13.01
N ALA A 353 -11.10 10.61 -14.22
CA ALA A 353 -12.06 10.03 -15.15
C ALA A 353 -11.59 8.67 -15.69
N ALA A 354 -10.30 8.50 -15.99
CA ALA A 354 -9.80 7.26 -16.58
C ALA A 354 -10.09 6.03 -15.71
N PRO A 355 -9.72 5.96 -14.41
CA PRO A 355 -10.02 4.79 -13.60
C PRO A 355 -11.52 4.56 -13.38
N MET A 356 -12.33 5.63 -13.29
CA MET A 356 -13.78 5.51 -13.18
C MET A 356 -14.39 4.87 -14.43
N VAL A 357 -13.96 5.31 -15.60
CA VAL A 357 -14.41 4.78 -16.90
C VAL A 357 -13.92 3.34 -17.09
N ASN A 358 -12.67 3.07 -16.76
CA ASN A 358 -12.09 1.72 -16.84
C ASN A 358 -12.84 0.73 -15.93
N ALA A 359 -13.22 1.16 -14.72
CA ALA A 359 -14.02 0.34 -13.82
C ALA A 359 -15.40 0.00 -14.41
N ILE A 360 -16.06 0.98 -15.04
CA ILE A 360 -17.35 0.79 -15.70
C ILE A 360 -17.21 -0.18 -16.88
N ILE A 361 -16.23 0.03 -17.76
CA ILE A 361 -16.00 -0.80 -18.93
C ILE A 361 -15.58 -2.21 -18.51
N GLY A 362 -14.69 -2.35 -17.53
CA GLY A 362 -14.26 -3.64 -17.01
C GLY A 362 -15.42 -4.45 -16.45
N LYS A 363 -16.28 -3.81 -15.63
CA LYS A 363 -17.49 -4.45 -15.12
C LYS A 363 -18.48 -4.81 -16.24
N PHE A 364 -18.63 -3.98 -17.25
CA PHE A 364 -19.45 -4.29 -18.42
C PHE A 364 -18.93 -5.54 -19.16
N PHE A 365 -17.64 -5.69 -19.29
CA PHE A 365 -17.05 -6.89 -19.88
C PHE A 365 -17.34 -8.16 -19.07
N ILE A 366 -17.39 -8.04 -17.73
CA ILE A 366 -17.74 -9.16 -16.86
C ILE A 366 -19.24 -9.47 -16.98
N ASP A 367 -20.11 -8.48 -16.77
CA ASP A 367 -21.55 -8.69 -16.64
C ASP A 367 -22.27 -8.97 -17.98
N VAL A 368 -21.79 -8.37 -19.09
CA VAL A 368 -22.50 -8.41 -20.38
C VAL A 368 -21.73 -9.22 -21.44
N ILE A 369 -20.43 -9.02 -21.55
CA ILE A 369 -19.61 -9.77 -22.52
C ILE A 369 -19.29 -11.18 -22.00
N GLY A 370 -19.48 -11.42 -20.70
CA GLY A 370 -19.24 -12.71 -20.05
C GLY A 370 -17.77 -13.01 -19.83
N MET A 371 -16.91 -12.00 -19.72
CA MET A 371 -15.51 -12.16 -19.32
C MET A 371 -15.47 -12.64 -17.85
N ASN A 372 -14.61 -13.58 -17.54
CA ASN A 372 -14.41 -13.97 -16.15
C ASN A 372 -13.91 -12.78 -15.31
N ALA A 373 -14.51 -12.59 -14.13
CA ALA A 373 -13.94 -11.69 -13.13
C ALA A 373 -12.62 -12.28 -12.59
N PRO A 374 -11.69 -11.43 -12.11
CA PRO A 374 -10.44 -11.90 -11.52
C PRO A 374 -10.69 -12.88 -10.36
N MET A 375 -10.06 -14.04 -10.42
CA MET A 375 -10.18 -15.15 -9.48
C MET A 375 -8.83 -15.68 -8.97
N TYR A 376 -7.72 -15.17 -9.52
CA TYR A 376 -6.36 -15.46 -9.06
C TYR A 376 -5.71 -14.18 -8.60
N THR A 377 -4.93 -14.25 -7.52
CA THR A 377 -4.18 -13.10 -7.00
C THR A 377 -2.76 -13.09 -7.58
N MET A 378 -2.41 -12.00 -8.25
CA MET A 378 -1.11 -11.80 -8.87
C MET A 378 -0.33 -10.67 -8.18
N PRO A 379 1.03 -10.69 -8.32
CA PRO A 379 1.82 -9.52 -7.93
C PRO A 379 1.34 -8.28 -8.68
N TRP A 380 1.02 -7.22 -7.95
CA TRP A 380 0.58 -5.94 -8.54
C TRP A 380 1.61 -5.34 -9.53
N ALA A 381 2.89 -5.72 -9.38
CA ALA A 381 4.00 -5.31 -10.25
C ALA A 381 4.13 -6.19 -11.50
N LEU A 382 3.03 -6.65 -12.07
CA LEU A 382 2.99 -7.25 -13.41
C LEU A 382 2.53 -6.21 -14.44
N PRO A 383 2.96 -6.37 -15.72
CA PRO A 383 2.37 -5.59 -16.81
C PRO A 383 0.85 -5.76 -16.83
N GLY A 384 0.10 -4.65 -16.82
CA GLY A 384 -1.35 -4.66 -16.67
C GLY A 384 -2.09 -5.66 -17.59
N PRO A 385 -1.83 -5.70 -18.90
CA PRO A 385 -2.47 -6.67 -19.80
C PRO A 385 -2.17 -8.13 -19.45
N ILE A 386 -0.95 -8.44 -18.99
CA ILE A 386 -0.57 -9.79 -18.56
C ILE A 386 -1.28 -10.14 -17.24
N GLY A 387 -1.28 -9.19 -16.29
CA GLY A 387 -1.98 -9.35 -15.01
C GLY A 387 -3.47 -9.63 -15.22
N ALA A 388 -4.16 -8.83 -16.01
CA ALA A 388 -5.57 -9.03 -16.32
C ALA A 388 -5.84 -10.40 -16.96
N PHE A 389 -5.01 -10.83 -17.90
CA PHE A 389 -5.15 -12.12 -18.60
C PHE A 389 -4.97 -13.31 -17.64
N LEU A 390 -3.94 -13.26 -16.79
CA LEU A 390 -3.67 -14.34 -15.83
C LEU A 390 -4.76 -14.43 -14.75
N THR A 391 -5.16 -13.28 -14.19
CA THR A 391 -6.12 -13.24 -13.07
C THR A 391 -7.52 -13.66 -13.46
N THR A 392 -7.91 -13.49 -14.73
CA THR A 392 -9.19 -13.94 -15.29
C THR A 392 -9.17 -15.39 -15.78
N GLY A 393 -8.09 -16.15 -15.52
CA GLY A 393 -7.96 -17.54 -15.92
C GLY A 393 -7.73 -17.71 -17.43
N LEU A 394 -6.86 -16.90 -18.02
CA LEU A 394 -6.52 -16.88 -19.44
C LEU A 394 -7.71 -16.58 -20.37
N ASP A 395 -8.66 -15.78 -19.90
CA ASP A 395 -9.80 -15.37 -20.72
C ASP A 395 -9.36 -14.37 -21.80
N LEU A 396 -9.44 -14.77 -23.07
CA LEU A 396 -9.04 -13.92 -24.21
C LEU A 396 -9.84 -12.60 -24.28
N ARG A 397 -11.04 -12.55 -23.70
CA ARG A 397 -11.85 -11.32 -23.63
C ARG A 397 -11.17 -10.25 -22.77
N SER A 398 -10.33 -10.64 -21.82
CA SER A 398 -9.53 -9.69 -21.04
C SER A 398 -8.49 -8.95 -21.89
N LEU A 399 -7.90 -9.60 -22.89
CA LEU A 399 -6.98 -8.93 -23.83
C LEU A 399 -7.72 -7.93 -24.72
N VAL A 400 -8.95 -8.26 -25.14
CA VAL A 400 -9.81 -7.32 -25.88
C VAL A 400 -10.17 -6.14 -24.99
N LEU A 401 -10.54 -6.39 -23.73
CA LEU A 401 -10.76 -5.34 -22.73
C LEU A 401 -9.54 -4.42 -22.62
N MET A 402 -8.33 -4.99 -22.47
CA MET A 402 -7.11 -4.18 -22.34
C MET A 402 -6.88 -3.29 -23.58
N ALA A 403 -7.09 -3.82 -24.79
CA ALA A 403 -6.98 -3.02 -26.00
C ALA A 403 -8.00 -1.86 -26.03
N VAL A 404 -9.25 -2.12 -25.61
CA VAL A 404 -10.28 -1.08 -25.48
C VAL A 404 -9.89 -0.02 -24.45
N LEU A 405 -9.41 -0.44 -23.26
CA LEU A 405 -9.01 0.50 -22.20
C LEU A 405 -7.84 1.38 -22.63
N LEU A 406 -6.85 0.83 -23.32
CA LEU A 406 -5.73 1.63 -23.84
C LEU A 406 -6.18 2.71 -24.83
N VAL A 407 -7.17 2.41 -25.68
CA VAL A 407 -7.75 3.41 -26.60
C VAL A 407 -8.55 4.45 -25.84
N VAL A 408 -9.36 4.02 -24.86
CA VAL A 408 -10.17 4.92 -24.03
C VAL A 408 -9.29 5.85 -23.21
N ASP A 409 -8.28 5.31 -22.52
CA ASP A 409 -7.31 6.10 -21.76
C ASP A 409 -6.55 7.08 -22.65
N PHE A 410 -6.16 6.68 -23.87
CA PHE A 410 -5.56 7.59 -24.83
C PHE A 410 -6.49 8.78 -25.15
N VAL A 411 -7.76 8.51 -25.46
CA VAL A 411 -8.75 9.56 -25.77
C VAL A 411 -8.97 10.49 -24.58
N ILE A 412 -9.00 9.94 -23.37
CA ILE A 412 -9.18 10.72 -22.15
C ILE A 412 -7.94 11.60 -21.88
N TYR A 413 -6.73 11.05 -21.94
CA TYR A 413 -5.51 11.78 -21.56
C TYR A 413 -4.98 12.73 -22.63
N TYR A 414 -5.07 12.35 -23.91
CA TYR A 414 -4.44 13.08 -25.02
C TYR A 414 -4.75 14.58 -25.07
N PRO A 415 -6.02 15.04 -25.00
CA PRO A 415 -6.33 16.47 -25.08
C PRO A 415 -5.73 17.28 -23.94
N PHE A 416 -5.70 16.72 -22.73
CA PHE A 416 -5.17 17.39 -21.55
C PHE A 416 -3.63 17.41 -21.56
N CYS A 417 -3.00 16.32 -21.96
CA CYS A 417 -1.55 16.29 -22.18
C CYS A 417 -1.13 17.33 -23.23
N LYS A 418 -1.91 17.47 -24.31
CA LYS A 418 -1.61 18.45 -25.37
C LYS A 418 -1.81 19.89 -24.90
N ALA A 419 -2.82 20.17 -24.09
CA ALA A 419 -3.03 21.48 -23.49
C ALA A 419 -1.87 21.87 -22.56
N TYR A 420 -1.41 20.91 -21.76
CA TYR A 420 -0.26 21.11 -20.87
C TYR A 420 1.06 21.25 -21.62
N ASP A 421 1.27 20.45 -22.68
CA ASP A 421 2.42 20.57 -23.59
C ASP A 421 2.53 21.96 -24.21
N HIS A 422 1.40 22.52 -24.66
CA HIS A 422 1.38 23.89 -25.23
C HIS A 422 1.86 24.93 -24.21
N GLN A 423 1.39 24.83 -22.95
CA GLN A 423 1.84 25.72 -21.88
C GLN A 423 3.35 25.58 -21.63
N LEU A 424 3.85 24.37 -21.51
CA LEU A 424 5.28 24.13 -21.27
C LEU A 424 6.17 24.60 -22.42
N CYS A 425 5.73 24.44 -23.67
CA CYS A 425 6.46 24.96 -24.83
C CYS A 425 6.57 26.50 -24.79
N LEU A 426 5.53 27.20 -24.33
CA LEU A 426 5.59 28.66 -24.14
C LEU A 426 6.58 29.04 -23.03
N GLU A 427 6.59 28.31 -21.91
CA GLU A 427 7.54 28.51 -20.82
C GLU A 427 8.99 28.18 -21.22
N GLU A 428 9.21 27.11 -21.98
CA GLU A 428 10.51 26.73 -22.53
C GLU A 428 11.04 27.84 -23.49
N SER A 429 10.17 28.34 -24.38
CA SER A 429 10.53 29.44 -25.33
C SER A 429 10.82 30.74 -24.60
N ALA A 430 10.06 31.07 -23.54
CA ALA A 430 10.29 32.27 -22.75
C ALA A 430 11.62 32.22 -21.99
N LYS A 431 12.01 31.02 -21.48
CA LYS A 431 13.31 30.83 -20.83
C LYS A 431 14.49 30.91 -21.82
N GLU A 432 14.33 30.40 -23.02
CA GLU A 432 15.34 30.49 -24.08
C GLU A 432 15.54 31.96 -24.52
N THR A 433 14.48 32.80 -24.43
CA THR A 433 14.52 34.24 -24.85
C THR A 433 14.97 35.17 -23.71
N ALA A 434 14.72 34.80 -22.46
CA ALA A 434 15.12 35.55 -21.28
C ALA A 434 16.49 35.08 -20.78
N GLY A 435 17.52 35.17 -21.56
CA GLY A 435 18.89 34.79 -21.17
C GLY A 435 19.17 35.10 -19.70
N THR A 436 19.56 34.09 -18.96
CA THR A 436 19.84 34.05 -17.51
C THR A 436 20.53 35.34 -17.05
N SER A 437 19.91 36.09 -16.14
CA SER A 437 20.59 37.16 -15.44
C SER A 437 21.60 36.55 -14.46
N ASP A 438 22.88 36.68 -14.76
CA ASP A 438 24.02 36.14 -14.00
C ASP A 438 24.10 36.59 -12.53
N ALA A 439 23.36 37.63 -12.14
CA ALA A 439 23.44 38.20 -10.78
C ALA A 439 22.84 37.34 -9.68
N ASP A 440 21.69 36.68 -9.92
CA ASP A 440 21.02 35.83 -8.94
C ASP A 440 21.74 34.46 -8.79
N ALA A 441 22.37 33.96 -9.87
CA ALA A 441 23.15 32.75 -9.86
C ALA A 441 24.46 32.91 -9.04
N ILE A 442 25.11 34.08 -9.12
CA ILE A 442 26.35 34.36 -8.38
C ILE A 442 26.10 34.47 -6.88
N ALA A 443 25.01 35.13 -6.44
CA ALA A 443 24.64 35.22 -5.01
C ALA A 443 24.25 33.85 -4.39
N ALA A 444 23.61 32.98 -5.17
CA ALA A 444 23.29 31.61 -4.72
C ALA A 444 24.57 30.78 -4.60
N GLN A 445 25.52 30.90 -5.53
CA GLN A 445 26.80 30.15 -5.48
C GLN A 445 27.69 30.56 -4.31
N GLU A 446 27.74 31.85 -3.93
CA GLU A 446 28.52 32.31 -2.76
C GLU A 446 27.96 31.75 -1.43
N ASN A 447 26.65 31.66 -1.29
CA ASN A 447 26.02 31.07 -0.08
C ASN A 447 26.26 29.55 0.01
N VAL A 448 26.25 28.85 -1.13
CA VAL A 448 26.58 27.42 -1.20
C VAL A 448 28.05 27.17 -0.88
N ALA A 449 28.96 27.98 -1.37
CA ALA A 449 30.39 27.84 -1.09
C ALA A 449 30.72 27.99 0.40
N LYS A 450 30.10 28.95 1.09
CA LYS A 450 30.26 29.14 2.54
C LYS A 450 29.68 27.97 3.34
N ALA A 451 28.53 27.43 2.93
CA ALA A 451 27.92 26.27 3.57
C ALA A 451 28.76 24.97 3.35
N LEU A 452 29.36 24.83 2.18
CA LEU A 452 30.28 23.73 1.83
C LEU A 452 31.56 23.71 2.69
N GLU A 453 32.17 24.86 2.93
CA GLU A 453 33.32 24.98 3.83
C GLU A 453 32.95 24.61 5.26
N ALA A 454 31.82 25.07 5.75
CA ALA A 454 31.35 24.78 7.11
C ALA A 454 31.02 23.28 7.35
N VAL A 455 30.66 22.54 6.30
CA VAL A 455 30.41 21.09 6.38
C VAL A 455 31.69 20.28 6.23
N LYS A 456 32.65 20.74 5.43
CA LYS A 456 33.98 20.07 5.29
C LYS A 456 34.81 20.16 6.56
N ASP A 457 34.62 21.18 7.37
CA ASP A 457 35.30 21.35 8.68
C ASP A 457 34.74 20.45 9.80
N LYS A 458 33.49 19.91 9.63
CA LYS A 458 32.94 18.91 10.55
C LYS A 458 33.39 17.51 10.11
N ALA A 459 34.31 16.92 10.90
CA ALA A 459 34.93 15.62 10.64
C ALA A 459 33.99 14.39 10.66
N GLU A 460 32.66 14.59 10.54
CA GLU A 460 31.67 13.52 10.66
C GLU A 460 31.04 13.20 9.29
N GLN A 461 31.11 11.92 8.89
CA GLN A 461 30.51 11.43 7.66
C GLN A 461 28.99 11.70 7.62
N ILE A 462 28.50 12.33 6.57
CA ILE A 462 27.07 12.56 6.37
C ILE A 462 26.44 11.25 5.92
N ARG A 463 25.51 10.72 6.73
CA ARG A 463 24.77 9.48 6.42
C ARG A 463 23.28 9.82 6.25
N VAL A 464 22.80 9.74 5.01
CA VAL A 464 21.44 10.11 4.62
C VAL A 464 20.60 8.88 4.36
N LEU A 465 19.45 8.77 5.03
CA LEU A 465 18.41 7.79 4.70
C LEU A 465 17.25 8.49 4.02
N VAL A 466 16.98 8.16 2.76
CA VAL A 466 15.84 8.68 2.01
C VAL A 466 14.68 7.70 2.13
N LEU A 467 13.56 8.13 2.69
CA LEU A 467 12.40 7.29 2.91
C LEU A 467 11.24 7.67 2.00
N CYS A 468 10.66 6.68 1.33
CA CYS A 468 9.37 6.77 0.66
C CYS A 468 8.42 5.67 1.16
N GLN A 469 7.22 5.58 0.62
CA GLN A 469 6.23 4.61 1.07
C GLN A 469 6.58 3.18 0.64
N GLY A 470 7.18 2.98 -0.54
CA GLY A 470 7.48 1.68 -1.13
C GLY A 470 8.92 1.44 -1.58
N ALA A 471 9.89 2.24 -1.13
CA ALA A 471 11.33 2.20 -1.47
C ALA A 471 11.70 2.43 -2.95
N GLY A 472 10.76 2.50 -3.89
CA GLY A 472 11.06 2.66 -5.32
C GLY A 472 11.65 4.02 -5.68
N THR A 473 10.95 5.10 -5.34
CA THR A 473 11.36 6.47 -5.69
C THR A 473 12.48 7.02 -4.81
N SER A 474 12.58 6.58 -3.54
CA SER A 474 13.67 7.02 -2.65
C SER A 474 15.06 6.68 -3.19
N THR A 475 15.16 5.63 -4.00
CA THR A 475 16.43 5.22 -4.64
C THR A 475 16.96 6.28 -5.62
N LEU A 476 16.08 6.97 -6.32
CA LEU A 476 16.49 8.02 -7.29
C LEU A 476 17.18 9.19 -6.57
N LEU A 477 16.57 9.72 -5.50
CA LEU A 477 17.18 10.81 -4.74
C LEU A 477 18.44 10.34 -3.97
N ALA A 478 18.44 9.11 -3.45
CA ALA A 478 19.62 8.57 -2.80
C ALA A 478 20.80 8.43 -3.76
N ASN A 479 20.55 8.06 -5.03
CA ASN A 479 21.58 8.00 -6.07
C ASN A 479 22.07 9.42 -6.43
N ALA A 480 21.17 10.37 -6.66
CA ALA A 480 21.53 11.75 -6.97
C ALA A 480 22.41 12.36 -5.87
N LEU A 481 22.09 12.13 -4.59
CA LEU A 481 22.92 12.59 -3.46
C LEU A 481 24.31 11.96 -3.48
N ARG A 482 24.45 10.67 -3.82
CA ARG A 482 25.76 10.02 -3.93
C ARG A 482 26.59 10.56 -5.10
N GLU A 483 25.95 10.75 -6.26
CA GLU A 483 26.61 11.28 -7.45
C GLU A 483 27.07 12.73 -7.22
N GLY A 484 26.21 13.59 -6.66
CA GLY A 484 26.55 14.97 -6.34
C GLY A 484 27.64 15.08 -5.27
N ALA A 485 27.61 14.21 -4.25
CA ALA A 485 28.65 14.16 -3.22
C ALA A 485 30.01 13.76 -3.80
N ALA A 486 30.04 12.77 -4.69
CA ALA A 486 31.26 12.36 -5.39
C ALA A 486 31.81 13.48 -6.27
N ALA A 487 30.96 14.20 -6.99
CA ALA A 487 31.36 15.34 -7.85
C ALA A 487 31.97 16.51 -7.04
N LYS A 488 31.48 16.76 -5.82
CA LYS A 488 31.94 17.85 -4.94
C LYS A 488 32.95 17.43 -3.87
N GLY A 489 33.35 16.15 -3.85
CA GLY A 489 34.34 15.62 -2.89
C GLY A 489 33.86 15.66 -1.44
N ILE A 490 32.57 15.43 -1.19
CA ILE A 490 31.95 15.37 0.14
C ILE A 490 31.82 13.92 0.58
N ASP A 491 32.25 13.61 1.82
CA ASP A 491 32.06 12.27 2.40
C ASP A 491 30.61 12.06 2.83
N LEU A 492 29.79 11.58 1.90
CA LEU A 492 28.38 11.30 2.10
C LEU A 492 28.01 9.89 1.66
N VAL A 493 27.33 9.18 2.54
CA VAL A 493 26.69 7.89 2.24
C VAL A 493 25.18 8.09 2.24
N SER A 494 24.51 7.67 1.19
CA SER A 494 23.07 7.77 1.05
C SER A 494 22.45 6.41 0.75
N GLN A 495 21.36 6.09 1.42
CA GLN A 495 20.58 4.86 1.22
C GLN A 495 19.09 5.17 1.08
N SER A 496 18.36 4.31 0.36
CA SER A 496 16.91 4.37 0.24
C SER A 496 16.24 3.33 1.13
N GLY A 497 15.04 3.64 1.63
CA GLY A 497 14.24 2.72 2.41
C GLY A 497 12.75 2.95 2.24
N ALA A 498 11.96 1.93 2.60
CA ALA A 498 10.52 2.07 2.77
C ALA A 498 10.20 2.55 4.19
N TYR A 499 9.21 3.43 4.31
CA TYR A 499 8.69 3.78 5.63
C TYR A 499 8.08 2.53 6.29
N GLY A 500 8.48 2.26 7.51
CA GLY A 500 8.11 1.05 8.27
C GLY A 500 9.27 0.07 8.44
N SER A 501 10.11 -0.14 7.42
CA SER A 501 11.30 -0.99 7.51
C SER A 501 12.55 -0.28 8.03
N HIS A 502 12.53 1.05 8.15
CA HIS A 502 13.67 1.87 8.53
C HIS A 502 14.03 1.80 10.02
N TYR A 503 13.13 1.33 10.87
CA TYR A 503 13.32 1.34 12.34
C TYR A 503 14.52 0.54 12.83
N GLU A 504 14.91 -0.50 12.11
CA GLU A 504 16.07 -1.34 12.46
C GLU A 504 17.41 -0.67 12.12
N THR A 505 17.40 0.27 11.19
CA THR A 505 18.62 0.86 10.63
C THR A 505 18.76 2.37 10.83
N MET A 506 17.66 3.07 11.19
CA MET A 506 17.64 4.54 11.23
C MET A 506 18.67 5.17 12.18
N ASN A 507 19.07 4.46 13.23
CA ASN A 507 20.11 4.87 14.18
C ASN A 507 21.53 4.94 13.58
N GLN A 508 21.71 4.40 12.36
CA GLN A 508 22.98 4.45 11.63
C GLN A 508 23.12 5.72 10.79
N TYR A 509 22.08 6.56 10.73
CA TYR A 509 22.02 7.76 9.91
C TYR A 509 21.91 9.01 10.77
N ASN A 510 22.50 10.11 10.31
CA ASN A 510 22.40 11.42 10.97
C ASN A 510 21.41 12.36 10.27
N VAL A 511 20.96 12.00 9.06
CA VAL A 511 19.94 12.72 8.31
C VAL A 511 18.90 11.76 7.76
N ILE A 512 17.63 12.07 7.94
CA ILE A 512 16.52 11.37 7.28
C ILE A 512 15.77 12.35 6.39
N VAL A 513 15.57 11.97 5.12
CA VAL A 513 14.81 12.74 4.13
C VAL A 513 13.51 12.00 3.80
N LEU A 514 12.37 12.62 4.08
CA LEU A 514 11.08 12.09 3.67
C LEU A 514 10.74 12.55 2.26
N ALA A 515 10.58 11.59 1.35
CA ALA A 515 9.99 11.83 0.04
C ALA A 515 8.53 12.32 0.17
N PRO A 516 7.96 12.99 -0.84
CA PRO A 516 6.61 13.57 -0.77
C PRO A 516 5.54 12.58 -0.31
N GLN A 517 5.60 11.31 -0.74
CA GLN A 517 4.66 10.25 -0.37
C GLN A 517 4.75 9.83 1.10
N ALA A 518 5.94 9.98 1.71
CA ALA A 518 6.17 9.65 3.12
C ALA A 518 5.92 10.84 4.06
N ARG A 519 5.61 12.02 3.53
CA ARG A 519 5.38 13.24 4.32
C ARG A 519 4.23 13.11 5.33
N MET A 520 3.24 12.27 5.03
CA MET A 520 2.14 11.96 5.95
C MET A 520 2.63 11.39 7.29
N TYR A 521 3.82 10.82 7.32
CA TYR A 521 4.45 10.26 8.53
C TYR A 521 5.36 11.24 9.27
N TYR A 522 5.37 12.54 8.87
CA TYR A 522 6.30 13.54 9.40
C TYR A 522 6.26 13.63 10.93
N ASP A 523 5.06 13.74 11.54
CA ASP A 523 4.94 13.91 13.00
C ASP A 523 5.43 12.67 13.77
N ALA A 524 5.16 11.47 13.22
CA ALA A 524 5.64 10.22 13.80
C ALA A 524 7.17 10.12 13.67
N MET A 525 7.70 10.44 12.50
CA MET A 525 9.15 10.42 12.25
C MET A 525 9.88 11.50 13.06
N LYS A 526 9.27 12.69 13.22
CA LYS A 526 9.83 13.78 14.00
C LYS A 526 10.04 13.38 15.47
N ALA A 527 9.06 12.69 16.08
CA ALA A 527 9.19 12.19 17.44
C ALA A 527 10.35 11.18 17.60
N ASP A 528 10.54 10.31 16.61
CA ASP A 528 11.61 9.31 16.62
C ASP A 528 12.99 9.94 16.33
N THR A 529 13.07 10.86 15.39
CA THR A 529 14.32 11.54 15.02
C THR A 529 14.79 12.50 16.12
N ASP A 530 13.89 13.22 16.77
CA ASP A 530 14.24 14.10 17.90
C ASP A 530 14.81 13.30 19.08
N ARG A 531 14.26 12.10 19.35
CA ARG A 531 14.77 11.20 20.39
C ARG A 531 16.18 10.68 20.09
N LEU A 532 16.52 10.47 18.80
CA LEU A 532 17.79 9.92 18.37
C LEU A 532 18.81 10.99 17.94
N GLY A 533 18.45 12.27 17.96
CA GLY A 533 19.32 13.36 17.52
C GLY A 533 19.54 13.39 16.00
N ILE A 534 18.63 12.83 15.21
CA ILE A 534 18.70 12.73 13.75
C ILE A 534 18.01 13.95 13.13
N LYS A 535 18.64 14.60 12.15
CA LYS A 535 18.03 15.71 11.41
C LYS A 535 16.95 15.18 10.47
N LEU A 536 15.71 15.63 10.62
CA LEU A 536 14.61 15.26 9.72
C LEU A 536 14.37 16.35 8.69
N LEU A 537 14.43 16.00 7.42
CA LEU A 537 14.13 16.85 6.28
C LEU A 537 12.93 16.31 5.49
N THR A 538 12.20 17.21 4.86
CA THR A 538 11.07 16.83 3.99
C THR A 538 11.19 17.52 2.65
N THR A 539 10.78 16.83 1.61
CA THR A 539 10.72 17.38 0.26
C THR A 539 9.29 17.58 -0.21
N ARG A 540 9.06 18.57 -1.09
CA ARG A 540 7.78 18.79 -1.79
C ARG A 540 7.87 18.24 -3.20
N GLY A 541 6.72 17.92 -3.83
CA GLY A 541 6.65 17.22 -5.10
C GLY A 541 7.62 17.75 -6.18
N LYS A 542 7.54 19.04 -6.52
CA LYS A 542 8.44 19.66 -7.53
C LYS A 542 9.91 19.67 -7.06
N GLN A 543 10.15 20.08 -5.82
CA GLN A 543 11.50 20.08 -5.23
C GLN A 543 12.16 18.69 -5.26
N TYR A 544 11.40 17.65 -4.95
CA TYR A 544 11.90 16.28 -4.98
C TYR A 544 12.39 15.87 -6.38
N ILE A 545 11.65 16.26 -7.41
CA ILE A 545 11.98 15.97 -8.81
C ILE A 545 13.22 16.74 -9.22
N ASP A 546 13.27 18.04 -8.91
CA ASP A 546 14.42 18.89 -9.22
C ASP A 546 15.69 18.30 -8.61
N LEU A 547 15.63 17.90 -7.31
CA LEU A 547 16.75 17.28 -6.61
C LEU A 547 17.13 15.89 -7.16
N THR A 548 16.19 15.10 -7.70
CA THR A 548 16.51 13.79 -8.30
C THR A 548 17.18 13.91 -9.67
N ASN A 549 16.93 14.99 -10.38
CA ASN A 549 17.45 15.23 -11.73
C ASN A 549 18.70 16.13 -11.74
N ASP A 550 19.04 16.74 -10.62
CA ASP A 550 20.20 17.60 -10.43
C ASP A 550 21.03 17.11 -9.23
N PRO A 551 22.00 16.19 -9.45
CA PRO A 551 22.85 15.65 -8.39
C PRO A 551 23.62 16.74 -7.61
N GLU A 552 24.13 17.77 -8.30
CA GLU A 552 24.86 18.85 -7.64
C GLU A 552 23.94 19.72 -6.81
N GLY A 553 22.76 20.07 -7.32
CA GLY A 553 21.72 20.78 -6.57
C GLY A 553 21.18 19.99 -5.39
N ALA A 554 21.11 18.65 -5.48
CA ALA A 554 20.69 17.80 -4.37
C ALA A 554 21.67 17.88 -3.19
N ILE A 555 22.97 17.85 -3.46
CA ILE A 555 23.96 17.98 -2.40
C ILE A 555 24.00 19.38 -1.81
N ASP A 556 23.87 20.41 -2.64
CA ASP A 556 23.79 21.80 -2.18
C ASP A 556 22.62 22.03 -1.22
N TRP A 557 21.48 21.44 -1.54
CA TRP A 557 20.30 21.49 -0.69
C TRP A 557 20.54 20.83 0.67
N ILE A 558 21.10 19.58 0.69
CA ILE A 558 21.42 18.88 1.96
C ILE A 558 22.39 19.71 2.81
N VAL A 559 23.43 20.24 2.20
CA VAL A 559 24.46 21.04 2.90
C VAL A 559 23.84 22.31 3.50
N GLN A 560 23.01 23.01 2.75
CA GLN A 560 22.29 24.20 3.23
C GLN A 560 21.34 23.88 4.39
N GLU A 561 20.61 22.78 4.31
CA GLU A 561 19.71 22.35 5.40
C GLU A 561 20.47 21.91 6.66
N LEU A 562 21.66 21.36 6.51
CA LEU A 562 22.51 20.99 7.64
C LEU A 562 23.21 22.22 8.29
N ALA A 563 23.42 23.28 7.51
CA ALA A 563 24.00 24.53 8.01
C ALA A 563 23.00 25.40 8.80
N LYS A 564 21.67 25.15 8.63
CA LYS A 564 20.60 25.78 9.43
C LYS A 564 20.47 25.08 10.80
#